data_eaa27b25b53cb67a8e5f30cd92fac8d0
#
_entry.id   eaa27b25b53cb67a8e5f30cd92fac8d0
#
_cell.length_a   1.000
_cell.length_b   1.000
_cell.length_c   1.000
_cell.angle_alpha   90.00
_cell.angle_beta   90.00
_cell.angle_gamma   90.00
#
_symmetry.space_group_name_H-M   'P 1'
#
loop_
_entity.id
_entity.type
_entity.pdbx_description
1 polymer ?
#
loop_
_entity_poly.entity_id
_entity_poly.type
_entity_poly.pdbx_seq_one_letter_code
_entity_poly.pdbx_strand_id
1 'polypeptide(L)'
;MIKAQTDELGNYYPAYAFSNDENYYAIQPKSAPKILYGIKANGPLNSKIHGNAYSRLSSGLVKFLVTEQEAKSALLSTAAGQKMSIIKRIERLMPHEMTTKLFEEMANLRLKKTGSSTDIVLEQINPRYPKDKYSSFAYGLWRIKELEEEYTTKRRRRFGSGESNKRKLTFFN
;
A
#
# COMPACT_ATOMS: atom_id res chain seq x y z
N MET A 1 -7.95 5.22 16.41
CA MET A 1 -8.04 3.99 17.24
C MET A 1 -9.28 3.21 16.84
N ILE A 2 -9.15 1.92 16.61
CA ILE A 2 -10.29 1.01 16.43
C ILE A 2 -10.45 0.28 17.75
N LYS A 3 -11.64 0.40 18.38
CA LYS A 3 -11.97 -0.31 19.61
C LYS A 3 -12.29 -1.77 19.30
N ALA A 4 -12.05 -2.66 20.27
CA ALA A 4 -12.54 -4.02 20.17
C ALA A 4 -14.07 -4.01 20.12
N GLN A 5 -14.63 -4.83 19.27
CA GLN A 5 -16.08 -4.95 19.09
C GLN A 5 -16.46 -6.38 18.70
N THR A 6 -17.69 -6.73 18.93
CA THR A 6 -18.28 -7.98 18.47
C THR A 6 -19.44 -7.62 17.54
N ASP A 7 -19.54 -8.29 16.40
CA ASP A 7 -20.65 -8.08 15.48
C ASP A 7 -21.92 -8.83 15.91
N GLU A 8 -23.00 -8.64 15.16
CA GLU A 8 -24.30 -9.30 15.44
C GLU A 8 -24.24 -10.83 15.29
N LEU A 9 -23.22 -11.35 14.61
CA LEU A 9 -22.99 -12.78 14.41
C LEU A 9 -22.08 -13.39 15.48
N GLY A 10 -21.61 -12.58 16.46
CA GLY A 10 -20.72 -13.02 17.53
C GLY A 10 -19.25 -13.06 17.16
N ASN A 11 -18.84 -12.56 15.98
CA ASN A 11 -17.44 -12.49 15.60
C ASN A 11 -16.74 -11.39 16.39
N TYR A 12 -15.62 -11.73 17.02
CA TYR A 12 -14.81 -10.78 17.78
C TYR A 12 -13.77 -10.12 16.91
N TYR A 13 -13.74 -8.79 16.92
CA TYR A 13 -12.74 -7.96 16.27
C TYR A 13 -11.89 -7.27 17.32
N PRO A 14 -10.57 -7.53 17.38
CA PRO A 14 -9.70 -6.95 18.39
C PRO A 14 -9.52 -5.43 18.18
N ALA A 15 -9.12 -4.74 19.24
CA ALA A 15 -8.72 -3.36 19.16
C ALA A 15 -7.41 -3.21 18.36
N TYR A 16 -7.31 -2.17 17.54
CA TYR A 16 -6.07 -1.80 16.83
C TYR A 16 -5.62 -0.40 17.21
N ALA A 17 -4.31 -0.22 17.31
CA ALA A 17 -3.69 1.03 17.70
C ALA A 17 -2.84 1.62 16.57
N PHE A 18 -2.65 2.94 16.59
CA PHE A 18 -1.73 3.62 15.69
C PHE A 18 -0.27 3.34 16.08
N SER A 19 0.57 3.14 15.08
CA SER A 19 2.00 2.89 15.25
C SER A 19 2.84 4.18 15.23
N ASN A 20 2.31 5.27 14.68
CA ASN A 20 3.04 6.51 14.41
C ASN A 20 2.40 7.77 14.99
N ASP A 21 1.38 7.66 15.82
CA ASP A 21 0.70 8.82 16.41
C ASP A 21 0.88 8.84 17.93
N GLU A 22 1.86 9.60 18.39
CA GLU A 22 2.21 9.74 19.81
C GLU A 22 1.09 10.42 20.62
N ASN A 23 0.28 11.29 20.00
CA ASN A 23 -0.82 11.96 20.68
C ASN A 23 -1.91 10.98 21.14
N TYR A 24 -2.00 9.82 20.52
CA TYR A 24 -2.97 8.80 20.89
C TYR A 24 -2.40 7.70 21.79
N TYR A 25 -1.10 7.68 22.08
CA TYR A 25 -0.51 6.61 22.91
C TYR A 25 -1.10 6.53 24.31
N ALA A 26 -1.46 7.66 24.91
CA ALA A 26 -2.05 7.69 26.23
C ALA A 26 -3.47 7.08 26.31
N ILE A 27 -4.22 7.13 25.22
CA ILE A 27 -5.62 6.69 25.15
C ILE A 27 -5.81 5.35 24.42
N GLN A 28 -4.73 4.79 23.87
CA GLN A 28 -4.78 3.51 23.18
C GLN A 28 -4.64 2.35 24.16
N PRO A 29 -5.38 1.25 23.98
CA PRO A 29 -5.20 0.05 24.79
C PRO A 29 -3.76 -0.46 24.68
N LYS A 30 -3.07 -0.65 25.81
CA LYS A 30 -1.65 -1.10 25.83
C LYS A 30 -1.44 -2.44 25.14
N SER A 31 -2.44 -3.30 25.16
CA SER A 31 -2.43 -4.64 24.55
C SER A 31 -2.79 -4.63 23.05
N ALA A 32 -3.29 -3.52 22.50
CA ALA A 32 -3.72 -3.46 21.12
C ALA A 32 -2.50 -3.49 20.17
N PRO A 33 -2.51 -4.35 19.13
CA PRO A 33 -1.44 -4.37 18.14
C PRO A 33 -1.38 -3.03 17.40
N LYS A 34 -0.16 -2.46 17.30
CA LYS A 34 0.11 -1.17 16.67
C LYS A 34 0.31 -1.35 15.16
N ILE A 35 -0.77 -1.60 14.45
CA ILE A 35 -0.76 -1.86 13.01
C ILE A 35 -1.36 -0.73 12.17
N LEU A 36 -2.09 0.21 12.78
CA LEU A 36 -2.63 1.35 12.06
C LEU A 36 -1.51 2.39 11.83
N TYR A 37 -1.45 2.91 10.62
CA TYR A 37 -0.52 3.96 10.25
C TYR A 37 -1.30 5.18 9.76
N GLY A 38 -1.27 6.26 10.54
CA GLY A 38 -1.96 7.50 10.20
C GLY A 38 -1.13 8.35 9.24
N ILE A 39 -1.73 8.80 8.15
CA ILE A 39 -1.12 9.75 7.23
C ILE A 39 -1.96 11.02 7.22
N LYS A 40 -1.40 12.13 7.73
CA LYS A 40 -2.00 13.46 7.59
C LYS A 40 -1.40 14.14 6.37
N ALA A 41 -2.00 13.89 5.21
CA ALA A 41 -1.50 14.42 3.96
C ALA A 41 -1.79 15.93 3.82
N ASN A 42 -0.74 16.67 3.46
CA ASN A 42 -0.82 18.06 3.02
C ASN A 42 -0.34 18.14 1.55
N GLY A 43 -0.41 19.30 0.92
CA GLY A 43 -0.05 19.48 -0.49
C GLY A 43 1.33 18.90 -0.84
N PRO A 44 2.43 19.30 -0.17
CA PRO A 44 3.76 18.77 -0.44
C PRO A 44 3.89 17.26 -0.22
N LEU A 45 3.27 16.72 0.82
CA LEU A 45 3.30 15.27 1.09
C LEU A 45 2.49 14.51 0.03
N ASN A 46 1.33 15.01 -0.37
CA ASN A 46 0.54 14.41 -1.44
C ASN A 46 1.33 14.35 -2.75
N SER A 47 2.03 15.44 -3.11
CA SER A 47 2.92 15.45 -4.27
C SER A 47 3.97 14.34 -4.22
N LYS A 48 4.62 14.14 -3.07
CA LYS A 48 5.60 13.06 -2.86
C LYS A 48 4.98 11.67 -2.94
N ILE A 49 3.78 11.48 -2.36
CA ILE A 49 3.04 10.22 -2.39
C ILE A 49 2.70 9.84 -3.83
N HIS A 50 2.14 10.78 -4.59
CA HIS A 50 1.78 10.53 -6.00
C HIS A 50 3.00 10.33 -6.89
N GLY A 51 4.07 11.11 -6.68
CA GLY A 51 5.35 10.94 -7.37
C GLY A 51 5.98 9.57 -7.10
N ASN A 52 5.94 9.09 -5.85
CA ASN A 52 6.40 7.74 -5.50
C ASN A 52 5.56 6.65 -6.18
N ALA A 53 4.23 6.79 -6.16
CA ALA A 53 3.34 5.83 -6.83
C ALA A 53 3.63 5.77 -8.33
N TYR A 54 3.73 6.92 -9.00
CA TYR A 54 4.09 7.01 -10.40
C TYR A 54 5.45 6.37 -10.71
N SER A 55 6.47 6.69 -9.92
CA SER A 55 7.82 6.13 -10.09
C SER A 55 7.83 4.61 -9.98
N ARG A 56 7.15 4.05 -8.97
CA ARG A 56 7.08 2.59 -8.78
C ARG A 56 6.33 1.88 -9.89
N LEU A 57 5.25 2.49 -10.38
CA LEU A 57 4.48 1.97 -11.52
C LEU A 57 5.31 1.96 -12.79
N SER A 58 5.92 3.10 -13.13
CA SER A 58 6.74 3.23 -14.35
C SER A 58 8.00 2.37 -14.35
N SER A 59 8.53 2.06 -13.16
CA SER A 59 9.68 1.16 -13.01
C SER A 59 9.29 -0.32 -12.97
N GLY A 60 8.01 -0.68 -13.10
CA GLY A 60 7.54 -2.07 -13.06
C GLY A 60 7.70 -2.76 -11.71
N LEU A 61 7.88 -1.98 -10.62
CA LEU A 61 8.03 -2.51 -9.26
C LEU A 61 6.71 -2.98 -8.64
N VAL A 62 5.59 -2.67 -9.30
CA VAL A 62 4.25 -3.08 -8.86
C VAL A 62 3.70 -4.09 -9.87
N LYS A 63 3.26 -5.22 -9.35
CA LYS A 63 2.56 -6.25 -10.12
C LYS A 63 1.12 -6.29 -9.65
N PHE A 64 0.21 -6.18 -10.58
CA PHE A 64 -1.22 -6.29 -10.32
C PHE A 64 -1.73 -7.68 -10.58
N LEU A 65 -2.87 -8.00 -9.99
CA LEU A 65 -3.65 -9.15 -10.39
C LEU A 65 -4.23 -8.91 -11.80
N VAL A 66 -4.58 -9.97 -12.48
CA VAL A 66 -5.33 -9.88 -13.74
C VAL A 66 -6.72 -9.28 -13.49
N THR A 67 -7.33 -8.72 -14.52
CA THR A 67 -8.67 -8.13 -14.44
C THR A 67 -9.72 -9.15 -14.00
N GLU A 68 -10.85 -8.65 -13.49
CA GLU A 68 -11.99 -9.51 -13.11
C GLU A 68 -12.43 -10.40 -14.27
N GLN A 69 -12.52 -9.85 -15.48
CA GLN A 69 -12.96 -10.58 -16.66
C GLN A 69 -12.02 -11.73 -17.01
N GLU A 70 -10.71 -11.51 -16.98
CA GLU A 70 -9.70 -12.54 -17.24
C GLU A 70 -9.74 -13.62 -16.15
N ALA A 71 -9.80 -13.22 -14.88
CA ALA A 71 -9.89 -14.15 -13.75
C ALA A 71 -11.17 -15.00 -13.80
N LYS A 72 -12.31 -14.39 -14.16
CA LYS A 72 -13.59 -15.07 -14.32
C LYS A 72 -13.54 -16.08 -15.46
N SER A 73 -12.97 -15.70 -16.60
CA SER A 73 -12.79 -16.59 -17.74
C SER A 73 -11.88 -17.77 -17.40
N ALA A 74 -10.76 -17.51 -16.75
CA ALA A 74 -9.84 -18.55 -16.28
C ALA A 74 -10.48 -19.48 -15.25
N LEU A 75 -11.27 -18.95 -14.31
CA LEU A 75 -11.96 -19.76 -13.32
C LEU A 75 -13.00 -20.69 -13.96
N LEU A 76 -13.81 -20.15 -14.88
CA LEU A 76 -14.88 -20.90 -15.53
C LEU A 76 -14.38 -21.88 -16.61
N SER A 77 -13.15 -21.76 -17.06
CA SER A 77 -12.54 -22.75 -17.97
C SER A 77 -12.18 -24.06 -17.25
N THR A 78 -12.20 -24.10 -15.92
CA THR A 78 -11.88 -25.28 -15.12
C THR A 78 -13.15 -25.98 -14.62
N ALA A 79 -13.15 -27.31 -14.59
CA ALA A 79 -14.26 -28.09 -14.04
C ALA A 79 -14.54 -27.78 -12.56
N ALA A 80 -13.50 -27.49 -11.79
CA ALA A 80 -13.61 -27.09 -10.38
C ALA A 80 -14.30 -25.72 -10.24
N GLY A 81 -13.94 -24.76 -11.08
CA GLY A 81 -14.56 -23.41 -11.08
C GLY A 81 -16.03 -23.44 -11.50
N GLN A 82 -16.37 -24.28 -12.48
CA GLN A 82 -17.77 -24.46 -12.90
C GLN A 82 -18.66 -25.04 -11.79
N LYS A 83 -18.11 -25.97 -10.98
CA LYS A 83 -18.84 -26.60 -9.85
C LYS A 83 -18.81 -25.76 -8.57
N MET A 84 -18.08 -24.66 -8.56
CA MET A 84 -17.96 -23.79 -7.37
C MET A 84 -19.28 -23.09 -7.07
N SER A 85 -19.66 -23.03 -5.78
CA SER A 85 -20.81 -22.24 -5.34
C SER A 85 -20.68 -20.76 -5.69
N ILE A 86 -21.78 -20.07 -5.87
CA ILE A 86 -21.80 -18.63 -6.21
C ILE A 86 -21.01 -17.82 -5.17
N ILE A 87 -21.23 -18.07 -3.88
CA ILE A 87 -20.56 -17.36 -2.78
C ILE A 87 -19.04 -17.49 -2.89
N LYS A 88 -18.52 -18.72 -2.98
CA LYS A 88 -17.08 -18.96 -3.12
C LYS A 88 -16.49 -18.35 -4.39
N ARG A 89 -17.28 -18.30 -5.47
CA ARG A 89 -16.86 -17.66 -6.71
C ARG A 89 -16.74 -16.15 -6.55
N ILE A 90 -17.69 -15.49 -5.88
CA ILE A 90 -17.65 -14.07 -5.56
C ILE A 90 -16.43 -13.76 -4.69
N GLU A 91 -16.22 -14.51 -3.60
CA GLU A 91 -15.06 -14.34 -2.72
C GLU A 91 -13.73 -14.44 -3.48
N ARG A 92 -13.61 -15.41 -4.40
CA ARG A 92 -12.40 -15.62 -5.19
C ARG A 92 -12.16 -14.53 -6.23
N LEU A 93 -13.21 -13.95 -6.79
CA LEU A 93 -13.11 -12.89 -7.81
C LEU A 93 -12.99 -11.48 -7.22
N MET A 94 -13.39 -11.27 -5.96
CA MET A 94 -13.36 -9.96 -5.31
C MET A 94 -12.02 -9.22 -5.42
N PRO A 95 -10.83 -9.84 -5.20
CA PRO A 95 -9.56 -9.13 -5.36
C PRO A 95 -9.32 -8.64 -6.80
N HIS A 96 -9.78 -9.39 -7.79
CA HIS A 96 -9.68 -9.03 -9.20
C HIS A 96 -10.65 -7.90 -9.58
N GLU A 97 -11.86 -7.92 -9.03
CA GLU A 97 -12.82 -6.81 -9.15
C GLU A 97 -12.23 -5.52 -8.57
N MET A 98 -11.61 -5.60 -7.38
CA MET A 98 -10.96 -4.42 -6.79
C MET A 98 -9.79 -3.91 -7.64
N THR A 99 -9.03 -4.81 -8.28
CA THR A 99 -7.96 -4.44 -9.21
C THR A 99 -8.53 -3.75 -10.45
N THR A 100 -9.61 -4.26 -11.02
CA THR A 100 -10.29 -3.64 -12.17
C THR A 100 -10.76 -2.23 -11.82
N LYS A 101 -11.45 -2.07 -10.68
CA LYS A 101 -11.90 -0.77 -10.19
C LYS A 101 -10.75 0.20 -9.91
N LEU A 102 -9.60 -0.29 -9.44
CA LEU A 102 -8.39 0.53 -9.27
C LEU A 102 -7.90 1.05 -10.63
N PHE A 103 -7.87 0.22 -11.67
CA PHE A 103 -7.47 0.64 -13.01
C PHE A 103 -8.44 1.69 -13.60
N GLU A 104 -9.74 1.53 -13.39
CA GLU A 104 -10.74 2.53 -13.81
C GLU A 104 -10.53 3.87 -13.10
N GLU A 105 -10.27 3.87 -11.79
CA GLU A 105 -9.92 5.08 -11.05
C GLU A 105 -8.62 5.71 -11.58
N MET A 106 -7.58 4.90 -11.82
CA MET A 106 -6.30 5.38 -12.36
C MET A 106 -6.46 5.99 -13.76
N ALA A 107 -7.28 5.39 -14.62
CA ALA A 107 -7.57 5.93 -15.96
C ALA A 107 -8.28 7.30 -15.92
N ASN A 108 -9.00 7.58 -14.83
CA ASN A 108 -9.68 8.86 -14.60
C ASN A 108 -8.76 9.93 -13.99
N LEU A 109 -7.47 9.65 -13.79
CA LEU A 109 -6.54 10.56 -13.14
C LEU A 109 -5.52 11.12 -14.13
N ARG A 110 -5.17 12.38 -13.96
CA ARG A 110 -4.06 13.01 -14.68
C ARG A 110 -3.15 13.78 -13.73
N LEU A 111 -1.87 13.77 -14.03
CA LEU A 111 -0.89 14.56 -13.31
C LEU A 111 -0.88 15.99 -13.86
N LYS A 112 -1.01 16.98 -12.98
CA LYS A 112 -0.94 18.40 -13.31
C LYS A 112 0.18 19.03 -12.51
N LYS A 113 1.06 19.76 -13.20
CA LYS A 113 2.06 20.61 -12.53
C LYS A 113 1.39 21.91 -12.09
N THR A 114 1.65 22.35 -10.88
CA THR A 114 1.08 23.57 -10.33
C THR A 114 2.03 24.74 -10.52
N GLY A 115 1.78 25.57 -11.52
CA GLY A 115 2.51 26.84 -11.78
C GLY A 115 4.04 26.69 -11.82
N SER A 116 4.75 27.51 -11.04
CA SER A 116 6.21 27.49 -10.89
C SER A 116 6.72 26.45 -9.90
N SER A 117 5.82 25.75 -9.19
CA SER A 117 6.16 24.70 -8.25
C SER A 117 6.49 23.39 -8.96
N THR A 118 7.44 22.65 -8.42
CA THR A 118 7.73 21.26 -8.81
C THR A 118 6.66 20.29 -8.29
N ASP A 119 5.67 20.78 -7.58
CA ASP A 119 4.64 19.96 -6.98
C ASP A 119 3.69 19.37 -8.03
N ILE A 120 3.47 18.09 -7.90
CA ILE A 120 2.57 17.33 -8.75
C ILE A 120 1.21 17.25 -8.03
N VAL A 121 0.17 17.75 -8.67
CA VAL A 121 -1.21 17.61 -8.22
C VAL A 121 -1.91 16.57 -9.07
N LEU A 122 -2.64 15.70 -8.43
CA LEU A 122 -3.47 14.73 -9.11
C LEU A 122 -4.86 15.29 -9.30
N GLU A 123 -5.28 15.42 -10.55
CA GLU A 123 -6.59 15.92 -10.94
C GLU A 123 -7.45 14.79 -11.51
N GLN A 124 -8.73 14.74 -11.11
CA GLN A 124 -9.71 13.84 -11.69
C GLN A 124 -10.22 14.41 -13.02
N ILE A 125 -10.21 13.62 -14.07
CA ILE A 125 -10.79 14.00 -15.37
C ILE A 125 -12.30 14.16 -15.23
N ASN A 126 -12.94 13.22 -14.55
CA ASN A 126 -14.34 13.30 -14.14
C ASN A 126 -14.42 13.32 -12.60
N PRO A 127 -14.75 14.48 -11.97
CA PRO A 127 -14.82 14.61 -10.51
C PRO A 127 -15.90 13.74 -9.84
N ARG A 128 -16.87 13.26 -10.59
CA ARG A 128 -17.92 12.36 -10.06
C ARG A 128 -17.45 10.92 -9.88
N TYR A 129 -16.32 10.58 -10.47
CA TYR A 129 -15.74 9.23 -10.35
C TYR A 129 -14.90 9.15 -9.06
N PRO A 130 -15.05 8.11 -8.23
CA PRO A 130 -14.27 7.97 -7.00
C PRO A 130 -12.78 7.83 -7.31
N LYS A 131 -11.93 8.11 -6.31
CA LYS A 131 -10.47 7.89 -6.35
C LYS A 131 -9.95 7.22 -5.08
N ASP A 132 -10.82 6.61 -4.32
CA ASP A 132 -10.50 6.12 -2.97
C ASP A 132 -9.56 4.91 -3.02
N LYS A 133 -9.74 4.02 -3.99
CA LYS A 133 -8.86 2.86 -4.20
C LYS A 133 -7.47 3.30 -4.63
N TYR A 134 -7.40 4.25 -5.57
CA TYR A 134 -6.11 4.82 -5.94
C TYR A 134 -5.44 5.53 -4.76
N SER A 135 -6.18 6.30 -3.97
CA SER A 135 -5.63 6.99 -2.80
C SER A 135 -5.08 5.97 -1.78
N SER A 136 -5.85 4.93 -1.46
CA SER A 136 -5.42 3.85 -0.57
C SER A 136 -4.18 3.13 -1.10
N PHE A 137 -4.15 2.84 -2.39
CA PHE A 137 -3.01 2.23 -3.07
C PHE A 137 -1.76 3.12 -2.99
N ALA A 138 -1.87 4.41 -3.29
CA ALA A 138 -0.76 5.36 -3.25
C ALA A 138 -0.20 5.53 -1.84
N TYR A 139 -1.06 5.59 -0.82
CA TYR A 139 -0.65 5.62 0.59
C TYR A 139 0.02 4.31 1.02
N GLY A 140 -0.48 3.18 0.56
CA GLY A 140 0.17 1.88 0.79
C GLY A 140 1.59 1.84 0.22
N LEU A 141 1.79 2.29 -1.02
CA LEU A 141 3.11 2.38 -1.65
C LEU A 141 4.04 3.37 -0.93
N TRP A 142 3.49 4.46 -0.39
CA TRP A 142 4.25 5.38 0.43
C TRP A 142 4.74 4.72 1.71
N ARG A 143 3.87 3.99 2.40
CA ARG A 143 4.27 3.25 3.61
C ARG A 143 5.34 2.19 3.34
N ILE A 144 5.23 1.48 2.21
CA ILE A 144 6.27 0.53 1.78
C ILE A 144 7.61 1.24 1.62
N LYS A 145 7.65 2.43 0.99
CA LYS A 145 8.88 3.23 0.84
C LYS A 145 9.48 3.57 2.19
N GLU A 146 8.68 4.05 3.15
CA GLU A 146 9.17 4.39 4.49
C GLU A 146 9.75 3.16 5.21
N LEU A 147 9.09 2.00 5.10
CA LEU A 147 9.58 0.74 5.67
C LEU A 147 10.92 0.30 5.04
N GLU A 148 11.07 0.46 3.72
CA GLU A 148 12.33 0.17 3.02
C GLU A 148 13.46 1.08 3.50
N GLU A 149 13.19 2.36 3.68
CA GLU A 149 14.15 3.33 4.21
C GLU A 149 14.55 3.01 5.66
N GLU A 150 13.57 2.70 6.52
CA GLU A 150 13.83 2.25 7.90
C GLU A 150 14.69 0.99 7.94
N TYR A 151 14.36 -0.01 7.11
CA TYR A 151 15.10 -1.26 7.03
C TYR A 151 16.54 -1.05 6.56
N THR A 152 16.72 -0.25 5.52
CA THR A 152 18.03 0.08 4.96
C THR A 152 18.89 0.82 6.00
N THR A 153 18.32 1.77 6.74
CA THR A 153 19.00 2.51 7.81
C THR A 153 19.41 1.60 8.95
N LYS A 154 18.52 0.70 9.39
CA LYS A 154 18.84 -0.29 10.44
C LYS A 154 19.95 -1.24 10.00
N ARG A 155 19.94 -1.67 8.75
CA ARG A 155 20.98 -2.53 8.16
C ARG A 155 22.34 -1.80 8.13
N ARG A 156 22.38 -0.56 7.66
CA ARG A 156 23.62 0.25 7.64
C ARG A 156 24.20 0.44 9.04
N ARG A 157 23.38 0.70 10.06
CA ARG A 157 23.84 0.81 11.45
C ARG A 157 24.43 -0.49 12.00
N ARG A 158 23.85 -1.64 11.65
CA ARG A 158 24.39 -2.95 12.06
C ARG A 158 25.72 -3.29 11.42
N PHE A 159 25.96 -2.88 10.19
CA PHE A 159 27.21 -3.17 9.47
C PHE A 159 28.24 -2.03 9.57
N GLY A 160 27.83 -0.81 9.95
CA GLY A 160 28.71 0.34 10.08
C GLY A 160 29.35 0.52 11.44
N SER A 161 28.95 -0.25 12.46
CA SER A 161 29.59 -0.25 13.79
C SER A 161 30.72 -1.30 13.96
N GLY A 162 30.97 -2.06 12.89
CA GLY A 162 32.13 -2.94 12.83
C GLY A 162 33.35 -2.14 12.38
N GLU A 163 34.34 -2.01 13.26
CA GLU A 163 35.65 -1.47 12.94
C GLU A 163 36.14 -1.96 11.58
N SER A 164 36.59 -1.01 10.78
CA SER A 164 37.31 -1.28 9.53
C SER A 164 38.61 -2.04 9.83
N ASN A 165 38.51 -3.34 10.01
CA ASN A 165 39.67 -4.21 9.92
C ASN A 165 40.11 -4.22 8.46
N LYS A 166 40.90 -3.21 8.09
CA LYS A 166 41.68 -3.21 6.86
C LYS A 166 42.65 -4.38 6.93
N ARG A 167 42.22 -5.56 6.54
CA ARG A 167 43.14 -6.64 6.18
C ARG A 167 43.85 -6.18 4.91
N LYS A 168 45.08 -5.68 5.09
CA LYS A 168 46.03 -5.54 4.00
C LYS A 168 46.22 -6.92 3.39
N LEU A 169 45.68 -7.15 2.22
CA LEU A 169 46.08 -8.26 1.37
C LEU A 169 47.50 -7.92 0.85
N THR A 170 48.51 -8.44 1.48
CA THR A 170 49.86 -8.51 0.93
C THR A 170 49.88 -9.64 -0.09
N PHE A 171 49.91 -9.30 -1.35
CA PHE A 171 50.28 -10.25 -2.39
C PHE A 171 51.79 -10.43 -2.32
N PHE A 172 52.22 -11.65 -2.07
CA PHE A 172 53.62 -12.05 -2.22
C PHE A 172 53.93 -12.11 -3.74
N ASN A 173 55.10 -11.50 -4.09
CA ASN A 173 55.74 -11.69 -5.39
C ASN A 173 56.26 -13.12 -5.51
#